data_2437f43c22ea62ce6253a940fd421c1e
#
_entry.id   2437f43c22ea62ce6253a940fd421c1e
#
_cell.length_a   1.000
_cell.length_b   1.000
_cell.length_c   1.000
_cell.angle_alpha   90.00
_cell.angle_beta   90.00
_cell.angle_gamma   90.00
#
_symmetry.space_group_name_H-M   'P 1'
#
loop_
_entity.id
_entity.type
_entity.pdbx_description
1 polymer ?
#
loop_
_entity_poly.entity_id
_entity_poly.type
_entity_poly.pdbx_seq_one_letter_code
_entity_poly.pdbx_strand_id
1 'polypeptide(L)'
;MRLKDKVAIVTGGSRGIGYAIVERFLQEGATVILTASSSANAEKAAAKLKEDYPNGKIAGISPDLSSLRSVREAFSDVVEKFGRLDILVNNAGISERTPMLNYTEELYDQVMDLNVRGVFNTSRVAAEFMDRQGGGVILNTSSMVSIYGQPSGMAYPTSKFAVNGMTVSLARELGPKGIRVNAVAPGITETDMMKAVPKEIIDPMIRQIPLRRLGQPVDIANAFVFLASEEASYITGVILSVDGMARS
;
A
#
# COMPACT_ATOMS: atom_id res chain seq x y z
N MET A 1 10.92 -9.84 16.29
CA MET A 1 9.68 -9.86 15.47
C MET A 1 8.78 -8.74 15.95
N ARG A 2 8.76 -7.64 15.20
CA ARG A 2 8.04 -6.40 15.55
C ARG A 2 6.53 -6.47 15.34
N LEU A 3 6.06 -7.43 14.54
CA LEU A 3 4.63 -7.61 14.19
C LEU A 3 4.10 -8.97 14.66
N LYS A 4 4.75 -9.58 15.66
CA LYS A 4 4.34 -10.88 16.20
C LYS A 4 2.87 -10.85 16.63
N ASP A 5 2.12 -11.89 16.21
CA ASP A 5 0.70 -12.09 16.53
C ASP A 5 -0.26 -11.00 15.99
N LYS A 6 0.21 -10.08 15.14
CA LYS A 6 -0.63 -9.11 14.44
C LYS A 6 -1.24 -9.74 13.18
N VAL A 7 -2.47 -9.33 12.86
CA VAL A 7 -3.17 -9.70 11.62
C VAL A 7 -3.18 -8.50 10.69
N ALA A 8 -2.64 -8.68 9.49
CA ALA A 8 -2.48 -7.62 8.51
C ALA A 8 -3.18 -7.95 7.18
N ILE A 9 -3.87 -6.98 6.60
CA ILE A 9 -4.34 -7.02 5.21
C ILE A 9 -3.46 -6.09 4.38
N VAL A 10 -2.89 -6.61 3.27
CA VAL A 10 -2.09 -5.83 2.32
C VAL A 10 -2.77 -5.86 0.96
N THR A 11 -3.30 -4.73 0.50
CA THR A 11 -3.92 -4.65 -0.81
C THR A 11 -2.88 -4.58 -1.91
N GLY A 12 -3.12 -5.27 -3.04
CA GLY A 12 -2.14 -5.34 -4.13
C GLY A 12 -0.85 -6.09 -3.75
N GLY A 13 -0.95 -7.09 -2.87
CA GLY A 13 0.18 -7.83 -2.30
C GLY A 13 0.81 -8.89 -3.21
N SER A 14 0.33 -9.06 -4.44
CA SER A 14 0.78 -10.16 -5.32
C SER A 14 2.05 -9.89 -6.10
N ARG A 15 2.55 -8.66 -6.14
CA ARG A 15 3.78 -8.26 -6.87
C ARG A 15 4.37 -6.95 -6.33
N GLY A 16 5.60 -6.65 -6.75
CA GLY A 16 6.27 -5.36 -6.54
C GLY A 16 6.38 -4.97 -5.06
N ILE A 17 6.09 -3.71 -4.75
CA ILE A 17 6.15 -3.17 -3.39
C ILE A 17 5.21 -3.93 -2.44
N GLY A 18 3.98 -4.21 -2.87
CA GLY A 18 3.01 -4.94 -2.05
C GLY A 18 3.50 -6.33 -1.66
N TYR A 19 4.12 -7.06 -2.59
CA TYR A 19 4.70 -8.38 -2.30
C TYR A 19 5.84 -8.27 -1.28
N ALA A 20 6.74 -7.30 -1.43
CA ALA A 20 7.82 -7.07 -0.48
C ALA A 20 7.29 -6.69 0.92
N ILE A 21 6.18 -5.94 1.01
CA ILE A 21 5.53 -5.64 2.29
C ILE A 21 5.01 -6.92 2.93
N VAL A 22 4.30 -7.77 2.16
CA VAL A 22 3.80 -9.06 2.66
C VAL A 22 4.94 -9.93 3.18
N GLU A 23 6.01 -10.07 2.41
CA GLU A 23 7.20 -10.83 2.78
C GLU A 23 7.83 -10.31 4.09
N ARG A 24 8.05 -8.99 4.18
CA ARG A 24 8.63 -8.39 5.39
C ARG A 24 7.72 -8.53 6.61
N PHE A 25 6.40 -8.43 6.45
CA PHE A 25 5.44 -8.63 7.53
C PHE A 25 5.45 -10.08 8.04
N LEU A 26 5.54 -11.07 7.13
CA LEU A 26 5.71 -12.48 7.50
C LEU A 26 7.02 -12.71 8.30
N GLN A 27 8.13 -12.13 7.85
CA GLN A 27 9.42 -12.20 8.55
C GLN A 27 9.36 -11.59 9.96
N GLU A 28 8.50 -10.59 10.16
CA GLU A 28 8.27 -9.94 11.46
C GLU A 28 7.16 -10.62 12.30
N GLY A 29 6.66 -11.79 11.86
CA GLY A 29 5.76 -12.64 12.63
C GLY A 29 4.28 -12.33 12.50
N ALA A 30 3.87 -11.50 11.54
CA ALA A 30 2.46 -11.24 11.28
C ALA A 30 1.77 -12.40 10.57
N THR A 31 0.46 -12.55 10.80
CA THR A 31 -0.44 -13.25 9.87
C THR A 31 -0.83 -12.26 8.78
N VAL A 32 -0.60 -12.61 7.51
CA VAL A 32 -0.80 -11.66 6.41
C VAL A 32 -1.84 -12.18 5.42
N ILE A 33 -2.80 -11.35 5.11
CA ILE A 33 -3.79 -11.57 4.05
C ILE A 33 -3.45 -10.60 2.91
N LEU A 34 -3.02 -11.13 1.78
CA LEU A 34 -2.77 -10.31 0.59
C LEU A 34 -4.02 -10.24 -0.29
N THR A 35 -4.23 -9.09 -0.96
CA THR A 35 -5.22 -9.04 -2.03
C THR A 35 -4.57 -8.93 -3.40
N ALA A 36 -5.25 -9.41 -4.43
CA ALA A 36 -4.87 -9.27 -5.83
C ALA A 36 -6.11 -9.01 -6.70
N SER A 37 -5.89 -8.67 -7.98
CA SER A 37 -6.96 -8.39 -8.95
C SER A 37 -7.74 -9.63 -9.39
N SER A 38 -7.28 -10.84 -9.03
CA SER A 38 -7.98 -12.10 -9.26
C SER A 38 -7.57 -13.14 -8.22
N SER A 39 -8.46 -14.11 -7.96
CA SER A 39 -8.19 -15.24 -7.05
C SER A 39 -6.95 -16.02 -7.46
N ALA A 40 -6.79 -16.30 -8.76
CA ALA A 40 -5.63 -17.01 -9.28
C ALA A 40 -4.30 -16.29 -8.95
N ASN A 41 -4.24 -14.96 -9.09
CA ASN A 41 -3.05 -14.18 -8.73
C ASN A 41 -2.82 -14.14 -7.22
N ALA A 42 -3.88 -14.05 -6.42
CA ALA A 42 -3.80 -14.06 -4.96
C ALA A 42 -3.29 -15.41 -4.44
N GLU A 43 -3.84 -16.50 -4.92
CA GLU A 43 -3.46 -17.87 -4.57
C GLU A 43 -2.01 -18.18 -4.98
N LYS A 44 -1.63 -17.83 -6.22
CA LYS A 44 -0.26 -18.02 -6.71
C LYS A 44 0.77 -17.29 -5.86
N ALA A 45 0.50 -16.03 -5.50
CA ALA A 45 1.41 -15.26 -4.66
C ALA A 45 1.48 -15.80 -3.24
N ALA A 46 0.34 -16.20 -2.65
CA ALA A 46 0.30 -16.80 -1.32
C ALA A 46 1.02 -18.15 -1.28
N ALA A 47 0.85 -19.01 -2.30
CA ALA A 47 1.54 -20.29 -2.40
C ALA A 47 3.05 -20.11 -2.46
N LYS A 48 3.56 -19.20 -3.31
CA LYS A 48 4.98 -18.91 -3.40
C LYS A 48 5.56 -18.42 -2.06
N LEU A 49 4.88 -17.50 -1.39
CA LEU A 49 5.32 -17.02 -0.07
C LEU A 49 5.27 -18.15 0.99
N LYS A 50 4.34 -19.10 0.84
CA LYS A 50 4.27 -20.25 1.75
C LYS A 50 5.42 -21.23 1.56
N GLU A 51 5.93 -21.36 0.34
CA GLU A 51 7.15 -22.15 0.04
C GLU A 51 8.38 -21.50 0.70
N ASP A 52 8.53 -20.16 0.53
CA ASP A 52 9.66 -19.41 1.10
C ASP A 52 9.58 -19.30 2.64
N TYR A 53 8.35 -19.25 3.18
CA TYR A 53 8.06 -19.11 4.63
C TYR A 53 7.09 -20.21 5.12
N PRO A 54 7.53 -21.48 5.27
CA PRO A 54 6.65 -22.62 5.58
C PRO A 54 5.83 -22.45 6.87
N ASN A 55 6.39 -21.76 7.86
CA ASN A 55 5.73 -21.45 9.14
C ASN A 55 4.90 -20.13 9.10
N GLY A 56 4.99 -19.37 8.01
CA GLY A 56 4.25 -18.12 7.83
C GLY A 56 2.75 -18.37 7.71
N LYS A 57 1.95 -17.55 8.35
CA LYS A 57 0.49 -17.56 8.22
C LYS A 57 0.10 -16.57 7.12
N ILE A 58 -0.28 -17.09 5.96
CA ILE A 58 -0.62 -16.29 4.79
C ILE A 58 -1.87 -16.82 4.10
N ALA A 59 -2.68 -15.90 3.56
CA ALA A 59 -3.82 -16.19 2.69
C ALA A 59 -3.92 -15.16 1.57
N GLY A 60 -4.51 -15.54 0.45
CA GLY A 60 -4.83 -14.65 -0.66
C GLY A 60 -6.34 -14.51 -0.84
N ILE A 61 -6.80 -13.29 -1.12
CA ILE A 61 -8.20 -12.96 -1.43
C ILE A 61 -8.26 -11.97 -2.59
N SER A 62 -9.41 -11.80 -3.22
CA SER A 62 -9.56 -10.89 -4.39
C SER A 62 -10.86 -10.09 -4.38
N PRO A 63 -11.11 -9.26 -3.35
CA PRO A 63 -12.28 -8.40 -3.34
C PRO A 63 -12.19 -7.32 -4.42
N ASP A 64 -13.33 -6.91 -4.96
CA ASP A 64 -13.43 -5.67 -5.71
C ASP A 64 -13.31 -4.49 -4.75
N LEU A 65 -12.15 -3.81 -4.78
CA LEU A 65 -11.84 -2.68 -3.88
C LEU A 65 -12.70 -1.45 -4.18
N SER A 66 -13.25 -1.31 -5.39
CA SER A 66 -14.17 -0.22 -5.74
C SER A 66 -15.57 -0.39 -5.11
N SER A 67 -15.90 -1.60 -4.67
CA SER A 67 -17.16 -1.94 -4.03
C SER A 67 -17.01 -2.05 -2.51
N LEU A 68 -17.64 -1.12 -1.77
CA LEU A 68 -17.66 -1.15 -0.31
C LEU A 68 -18.26 -2.46 0.23
N ARG A 69 -19.27 -3.01 -0.45
CA ARG A 69 -19.89 -4.29 -0.09
C ARG A 69 -18.91 -5.45 -0.21
N SER A 70 -18.21 -5.55 -1.35
CA SER A 70 -17.23 -6.61 -1.58
C SER A 70 -16.08 -6.56 -0.57
N VAL A 71 -15.58 -5.35 -0.26
CA VAL A 71 -14.56 -5.15 0.77
C VAL A 71 -15.07 -5.57 2.15
N ARG A 72 -16.30 -5.21 2.50
CA ARG A 72 -16.90 -5.55 3.79
C ARG A 72 -17.03 -7.07 3.97
N GLU A 73 -17.59 -7.76 2.98
CA GLU A 73 -17.73 -9.21 3.00
C GLU A 73 -16.36 -9.87 3.19
N ALA A 74 -15.37 -9.54 2.36
CA ALA A 74 -14.04 -10.14 2.43
C ALA A 74 -13.29 -9.84 3.75
N PHE A 75 -13.40 -8.62 4.30
CA PHE A 75 -12.73 -8.27 5.56
C PHE A 75 -13.45 -8.89 6.77
N SER A 76 -14.78 -9.08 6.69
CA SER A 76 -15.54 -9.81 7.71
C SER A 76 -15.08 -11.25 7.81
N ASP A 77 -14.91 -11.95 6.67
CA ASP A 77 -14.39 -13.32 6.62
C ASP A 77 -12.99 -13.42 7.24
N VAL A 78 -12.13 -12.42 6.98
CA VAL A 78 -10.79 -12.34 7.60
C VAL A 78 -10.90 -12.20 9.11
N VAL A 79 -11.74 -11.29 9.61
CA VAL A 79 -11.90 -11.08 11.05
C VAL A 79 -12.55 -12.28 11.73
N GLU A 80 -13.53 -12.92 11.08
CA GLU A 80 -14.15 -14.16 11.59
C GLU A 80 -13.11 -15.27 11.72
N LYS A 81 -12.24 -15.44 10.71
CA LYS A 81 -11.22 -16.48 10.69
C LYS A 81 -10.06 -16.26 11.63
N PHE A 82 -9.59 -15.02 11.78
CA PHE A 82 -8.37 -14.69 12.53
C PHE A 82 -8.61 -13.91 13.82
N GLY A 83 -9.87 -13.56 14.12
CA GLY A 83 -10.31 -12.92 15.36
C GLY A 83 -10.06 -11.42 15.47
N ARG A 84 -9.27 -10.82 14.54
CA ARG A 84 -8.87 -9.40 14.60
C ARG A 84 -8.35 -8.88 13.27
N LEU A 85 -8.25 -7.55 13.15
CA LEU A 85 -7.52 -6.87 12.07
C LEU A 85 -6.69 -5.73 12.68
N ASP A 86 -5.37 -5.93 12.79
CA ASP A 86 -4.47 -4.96 13.43
C ASP A 86 -3.91 -3.93 12.46
N ILE A 87 -3.62 -4.36 11.22
CA ILE A 87 -2.92 -3.54 10.24
C ILE A 87 -3.63 -3.63 8.90
N LEU A 88 -3.95 -2.49 8.33
CA LEU A 88 -4.33 -2.36 6.91
C LEU A 88 -3.22 -1.65 6.16
N VAL A 89 -2.77 -2.22 5.05
CA VAL A 89 -1.90 -1.55 4.08
C VAL A 89 -2.64 -1.35 2.77
N ASN A 90 -2.97 -0.11 2.45
CA ASN A 90 -3.53 0.32 1.18
C ASN A 90 -2.39 0.53 0.18
N ASN A 91 -2.06 -0.52 -0.58
CA ASN A 91 -0.99 -0.47 -1.57
C ASN A 91 -1.50 -0.70 -3.00
N ALA A 92 -2.67 -1.33 -3.18
CA ALA A 92 -3.26 -1.50 -4.50
C ALA A 92 -3.43 -0.15 -5.21
N GLY A 93 -3.04 -0.11 -6.48
CA GLY A 93 -3.17 1.10 -7.29
C GLY A 93 -2.61 0.89 -8.70
N ILE A 94 -3.03 1.77 -9.59
CA ILE A 94 -2.52 1.87 -10.96
C ILE A 94 -1.88 3.24 -11.16
N SER A 95 -0.83 3.27 -11.97
CA SER A 95 -0.23 4.50 -12.48
C SER A 95 -0.35 4.53 -13.99
N GLU A 96 -0.47 5.73 -14.54
CA GLU A 96 -0.54 5.93 -15.98
C GLU A 96 0.18 7.24 -16.35
N ARG A 97 0.45 7.44 -17.64
CA ARG A 97 1.20 8.59 -18.15
C ARG A 97 0.58 9.19 -19.41
N THR A 98 -0.73 9.07 -19.58
CA THR A 98 -1.44 9.61 -20.74
C THR A 98 -1.42 11.14 -20.69
N PRO A 99 -1.00 11.84 -21.75
CA PRO A 99 -1.06 13.30 -21.82
C PRO A 99 -2.49 13.82 -21.70
N MET A 100 -2.67 15.00 -21.07
CA MET A 100 -3.98 15.57 -20.76
C MET A 100 -4.91 15.66 -21.97
N LEU A 101 -4.38 16.03 -23.13
CA LEU A 101 -5.19 16.18 -24.35
C LEU A 101 -5.70 14.84 -24.93
N ASN A 102 -5.13 13.73 -24.50
CA ASN A 102 -5.52 12.36 -24.90
C ASN A 102 -6.18 11.58 -23.76
N TYR A 103 -6.44 12.26 -22.63
CA TYR A 103 -7.00 11.62 -21.44
C TYR A 103 -8.49 11.37 -21.63
N THR A 104 -8.97 10.17 -21.35
CA THR A 104 -10.39 9.84 -21.41
C THR A 104 -11.01 9.83 -20.02
N GLU A 105 -12.33 10.03 -19.95
CA GLU A 105 -13.09 9.98 -18.70
C GLU A 105 -12.98 8.58 -18.05
N GLU A 106 -13.06 7.53 -18.85
CA GLU A 106 -12.96 6.14 -18.37
C GLU A 106 -11.60 5.85 -17.73
N LEU A 107 -10.52 6.38 -18.31
CA LEU A 107 -9.19 6.21 -17.73
C LEU A 107 -9.06 6.98 -16.42
N TYR A 108 -9.63 8.20 -16.36
CA TYR A 108 -9.70 8.98 -15.12
C TYR A 108 -10.46 8.22 -14.03
N ASP A 109 -11.66 7.74 -14.35
CA ASP A 109 -12.50 7.00 -13.41
C ASP A 109 -11.82 5.73 -12.93
N GLN A 110 -11.18 4.97 -13.81
CA GLN A 110 -10.43 3.76 -13.46
C GLN A 110 -9.33 4.06 -12.43
N VAL A 111 -8.56 5.15 -12.62
CA VAL A 111 -7.51 5.54 -11.67
C VAL A 111 -8.11 5.97 -10.34
N MET A 112 -9.14 6.81 -10.36
CA MET A 112 -9.75 7.36 -9.14
C MET A 112 -10.51 6.29 -8.37
N ASP A 113 -11.20 5.38 -9.04
CA ASP A 113 -11.94 4.30 -8.40
C ASP A 113 -11.01 3.34 -7.65
N LEU A 114 -9.88 2.96 -8.24
CA LEU A 114 -8.96 2.07 -7.54
C LEU A 114 -8.13 2.82 -6.48
N ASN A 115 -7.51 3.95 -6.88
CA ASN A 115 -6.51 4.62 -6.05
C ASN A 115 -7.11 5.48 -4.93
N VAL A 116 -8.36 5.92 -5.06
CA VAL A 116 -9.03 6.80 -4.08
C VAL A 116 -10.22 6.11 -3.44
N ARG A 117 -11.22 5.69 -4.23
CA ARG A 117 -12.41 4.99 -3.72
C ARG A 117 -12.02 3.68 -3.03
N GLY A 118 -11.09 2.91 -3.63
CA GLY A 118 -10.59 1.68 -3.04
C GLY A 118 -9.95 1.90 -1.67
N VAL A 119 -9.11 2.93 -1.54
CA VAL A 119 -8.48 3.32 -0.26
C VAL A 119 -9.54 3.78 0.76
N PHE A 120 -10.54 4.54 0.33
CA PHE A 120 -11.66 4.91 1.20
C PHE A 120 -12.42 3.68 1.69
N ASN A 121 -12.82 2.77 0.79
CA ASN A 121 -13.61 1.59 1.13
C ASN A 121 -12.90 0.69 2.13
N THR A 122 -11.64 0.38 1.87
CA THR A 122 -10.82 -0.49 2.74
C THR A 122 -10.56 0.16 4.09
N SER A 123 -10.22 1.46 4.12
CA SER A 123 -9.99 2.20 5.36
C SER A 123 -11.27 2.31 6.19
N ARG A 124 -12.43 2.56 5.54
CA ARG A 124 -13.73 2.62 6.21
C ARG A 124 -14.05 1.31 6.93
N VAL A 125 -13.92 0.19 6.22
CA VAL A 125 -14.23 -1.13 6.78
C VAL A 125 -13.23 -1.52 7.87
N ALA A 126 -11.93 -1.31 7.64
CA ALA A 126 -10.91 -1.61 8.64
C ALA A 126 -11.10 -0.78 9.91
N ALA A 127 -11.40 0.52 9.79
CA ALA A 127 -11.64 1.39 10.94
C ALA A 127 -12.79 0.91 11.82
N GLU A 128 -13.85 0.34 11.24
CA GLU A 128 -14.98 -0.22 12.01
C GLU A 128 -14.55 -1.44 12.85
N PHE A 129 -13.68 -2.32 12.34
CA PHE A 129 -13.13 -3.44 13.12
C PHE A 129 -12.12 -2.97 14.16
N MET A 130 -11.22 -2.06 13.78
CA MET A 130 -10.21 -1.50 14.67
C MET A 130 -10.82 -0.71 15.83
N ASP A 131 -11.89 0.05 15.60
CA ASP A 131 -12.63 0.78 16.65
C ASP A 131 -13.23 -0.19 17.68
N ARG A 132 -13.87 -1.27 17.24
CA ARG A 132 -14.46 -2.29 18.13
C ARG A 132 -13.43 -3.04 18.96
N GLN A 133 -12.21 -3.22 18.46
CA GLN A 133 -11.13 -3.91 19.17
C GLN A 133 -10.21 -2.98 19.97
N GLY A 134 -10.44 -1.64 19.93
CA GLY A 134 -9.73 -0.64 20.69
C GLY A 134 -8.44 -0.12 20.08
N GLY A 135 -8.24 -0.28 18.76
CA GLY A 135 -7.10 0.30 18.05
C GLY A 135 -6.63 -0.49 16.84
N GLY A 136 -5.69 0.11 16.10
CA GLY A 136 -5.12 -0.47 14.91
C GLY A 136 -4.22 0.48 14.13
N VAL A 137 -3.75 0.06 12.96
CA VAL A 137 -2.87 0.87 12.11
C VAL A 137 -3.33 0.80 10.65
N ILE A 138 -3.58 1.95 10.04
CA ILE A 138 -3.85 2.09 8.62
C ILE A 138 -2.65 2.76 7.95
N LEU A 139 -2.09 2.12 6.95
CA LEU A 139 -0.93 2.60 6.19
C LEU A 139 -1.28 2.71 4.72
N ASN A 140 -0.98 3.87 4.14
CA ASN A 140 -1.29 4.16 2.75
C ASN A 140 -0.02 4.24 1.90
N THR A 141 -0.05 3.68 0.70
CA THR A 141 0.99 3.89 -0.30
C THR A 141 0.68 5.15 -1.09
N SER A 142 1.39 6.23 -0.79
CA SER A 142 1.40 7.47 -1.56
C SER A 142 2.44 7.38 -2.68
N SER A 143 3.10 8.47 -3.03
CA SER A 143 4.18 8.54 -4.01
C SER A 143 4.89 9.88 -3.92
N MET A 144 6.13 9.97 -4.38
CA MET A 144 6.83 11.25 -4.57
C MET A 144 6.03 12.21 -5.47
N VAL A 145 5.27 11.70 -6.42
CA VAL A 145 4.44 12.54 -7.32
C VAL A 145 3.25 13.21 -6.60
N SER A 146 2.91 12.78 -5.38
CA SER A 146 1.95 13.47 -4.52
C SER A 146 2.51 14.75 -3.88
N ILE A 147 3.76 15.07 -4.15
CA ILE A 147 4.43 16.27 -3.64
C ILE A 147 4.84 17.16 -4.81
N TYR A 148 5.36 16.55 -5.89
CA TYR A 148 5.98 17.29 -7.00
C TYR A 148 5.16 17.24 -8.29
N GLY A 149 4.11 16.40 -8.38
CA GLY A 149 3.40 16.11 -9.63
C GLY A 149 4.22 15.21 -10.56
N GLN A 150 3.78 15.13 -11.81
CA GLN A 150 4.52 14.47 -12.90
C GLN A 150 4.20 15.14 -14.23
N PRO A 151 5.09 15.03 -15.24
CA PRO A 151 4.92 15.73 -16.52
C PRO A 151 3.72 15.27 -17.36
N SER A 152 3.18 14.10 -17.13
CA SER A 152 2.10 13.47 -17.92
C SER A 152 1.33 12.47 -17.07
N GLY A 153 0.01 12.29 -17.32
CA GLY A 153 -0.84 11.39 -16.54
C GLY A 153 -1.32 12.01 -15.22
N MET A 154 -2.16 13.03 -15.32
CA MET A 154 -2.55 13.85 -14.17
C MET A 154 -3.37 13.11 -13.11
N ALA A 155 -4.14 12.07 -13.46
CA ALA A 155 -5.00 11.39 -12.49
C ALA A 155 -4.18 10.63 -11.43
N TYR A 156 -3.04 10.06 -11.80
CA TYR A 156 -2.20 9.35 -10.83
C TYR A 156 -1.69 10.26 -9.71
N PRO A 157 -0.95 11.37 -9.97
CA PRO A 157 -0.58 12.28 -8.90
C PRO A 157 -1.78 12.85 -8.15
N THR A 158 -2.87 13.23 -8.84
CA THR A 158 -4.11 13.68 -8.20
C THR A 158 -4.62 12.67 -7.18
N SER A 159 -4.67 11.39 -7.56
CA SER A 159 -5.08 10.32 -6.64
C SER A 159 -4.16 10.20 -5.42
N LYS A 160 -2.85 10.42 -5.60
CA LYS A 160 -1.88 10.33 -4.49
C LYS A 160 -1.91 11.57 -3.57
N PHE A 161 -2.23 12.77 -4.10
CA PHE A 161 -2.57 13.91 -3.27
C PHE A 161 -3.84 13.65 -2.44
N ALA A 162 -4.87 13.03 -3.03
CA ALA A 162 -6.09 12.65 -2.32
C ALA A 162 -5.79 11.65 -1.18
N VAL A 163 -4.92 10.66 -1.42
CA VAL A 163 -4.47 9.71 -0.39
C VAL A 163 -3.74 10.42 0.76
N ASN A 164 -2.90 11.43 0.47
CA ASN A 164 -2.26 12.24 1.51
C ASN A 164 -3.32 13.00 2.35
N GLY A 165 -4.30 13.62 1.69
CA GLY A 165 -5.41 14.29 2.36
C GLY A 165 -6.21 13.35 3.26
N MET A 166 -6.56 12.16 2.75
CA MET A 166 -7.22 11.12 3.56
C MET A 166 -6.36 10.70 4.75
N THR A 167 -5.05 10.50 4.57
CA THR A 167 -4.13 10.11 5.64
C THR A 167 -4.16 11.07 6.79
N VAL A 168 -4.02 12.37 6.51
CA VAL A 168 -3.99 13.42 7.55
C VAL A 168 -5.36 13.57 8.24
N SER A 169 -6.45 13.52 7.46
CA SER A 169 -7.80 13.67 7.99
C SER A 169 -8.20 12.50 8.87
N LEU A 170 -7.98 11.26 8.39
CA LEU A 170 -8.28 10.04 9.15
C LEU A 170 -7.40 9.91 10.40
N ALA A 171 -6.15 10.36 10.37
CA ALA A 171 -5.28 10.38 11.55
C ALA A 171 -5.86 11.24 12.68
N ARG A 172 -6.47 12.38 12.35
CA ARG A 172 -7.14 13.26 13.33
C ARG A 172 -8.45 12.66 13.83
N GLU A 173 -9.26 12.12 12.92
CA GLU A 173 -10.57 11.56 13.25
C GLU A 173 -10.48 10.27 14.07
N LEU A 174 -9.56 9.37 13.69
CA LEU A 174 -9.46 8.04 14.26
C LEU A 174 -8.47 7.95 15.45
N GLY A 175 -7.62 8.94 15.63
CA GLY A 175 -6.64 8.99 16.74
C GLY A 175 -7.27 8.77 18.12
N PRO A 176 -8.40 9.42 18.47
CA PRO A 176 -9.10 9.18 19.74
C PRO A 176 -9.59 7.74 19.95
N LYS A 177 -9.66 6.94 18.88
CA LYS A 177 -10.04 5.52 18.88
C LYS A 177 -8.84 4.58 18.94
N GLY A 178 -7.62 5.10 19.17
CA GLY A 178 -6.39 4.30 19.19
C GLY A 178 -5.93 3.82 17.82
N ILE A 179 -6.43 4.43 16.73
CA ILE A 179 -6.06 4.05 15.36
C ILE A 179 -5.08 5.06 14.79
N ARG A 180 -3.88 4.61 14.41
CA ARG A 180 -2.88 5.43 13.73
C ARG A 180 -3.05 5.32 12.22
N VAL A 181 -2.91 6.46 11.53
CA VAL A 181 -3.00 6.49 10.06
C VAL A 181 -1.80 7.23 9.50
N ASN A 182 -0.98 6.57 8.68
CA ASN A 182 0.21 7.15 8.07
C ASN A 182 0.31 6.75 6.59
N ALA A 183 1.16 7.44 5.85
CA ALA A 183 1.48 7.07 4.47
C ALA A 183 2.99 6.94 4.27
N VAL A 184 3.38 6.06 3.36
CA VAL A 184 4.73 6.02 2.77
C VAL A 184 4.64 6.56 1.36
N ALA A 185 5.53 7.46 0.99
CA ALA A 185 5.66 8.05 -0.35
C ALA A 185 6.92 7.52 -1.03
N PRO A 186 6.84 6.43 -1.80
CA PRO A 186 7.98 5.88 -2.52
C PRO A 186 8.48 6.83 -3.60
N GLY A 187 9.80 6.85 -3.79
CA GLY A 187 10.43 7.35 -5.00
C GLY A 187 10.43 6.32 -6.14
N ILE A 188 11.35 6.50 -7.08
CA ILE A 188 11.53 5.58 -8.19
C ILE A 188 12.04 4.25 -7.63
N THR A 189 11.20 3.22 -7.69
CA THR A 189 11.46 1.90 -7.09
C THR A 189 11.59 0.86 -8.19
N GLU A 190 12.62 0.01 -8.10
CA GLU A 190 12.89 -1.08 -9.03
C GLU A 190 11.83 -2.19 -8.88
N THR A 191 10.78 -2.10 -9.66
CA THR A 191 9.74 -3.13 -9.80
C THR A 191 9.91 -3.83 -11.15
N ASP A 192 9.18 -4.93 -11.38
CA ASP A 192 9.22 -5.63 -12.66
C ASP A 192 8.90 -4.71 -13.87
N MET A 193 8.09 -3.69 -13.65
CA MET A 193 7.79 -2.66 -14.65
C MET A 193 9.03 -1.83 -15.00
N MET A 194 9.88 -1.52 -14.03
CA MET A 194 11.10 -0.74 -14.25
C MET A 194 12.22 -1.57 -14.86
N LYS A 195 12.28 -2.89 -14.64
CA LYS A 195 13.27 -3.79 -15.26
C LYS A 195 13.15 -3.85 -16.78
N ALA A 196 11.98 -3.55 -17.32
CA ALA A 196 11.73 -3.51 -18.77
C ALA A 196 12.13 -2.18 -19.42
N VAL A 197 12.52 -1.16 -18.65
CA VAL A 197 12.92 0.16 -19.16
C VAL A 197 14.40 0.12 -19.57
N PRO A 198 14.76 0.61 -20.79
CA PRO A 198 16.15 0.65 -21.25
C PRO A 198 17.07 1.42 -20.31
N LYS A 199 18.32 0.97 -20.19
CA LYS A 199 19.32 1.60 -19.32
C LYS A 199 19.58 3.07 -19.66
N GLU A 200 19.51 3.41 -20.94
CA GLU A 200 19.69 4.78 -21.46
C GLU A 200 18.68 5.76 -20.87
N ILE A 201 17.50 5.27 -20.45
CA ILE A 201 16.45 6.05 -19.79
C ILE A 201 16.65 6.03 -18.27
N ILE A 202 17.02 4.87 -17.71
CA ILE A 202 17.16 4.70 -16.26
C ILE A 202 18.41 5.41 -15.72
N ASP A 203 19.55 5.34 -16.39
CA ASP A 203 20.82 5.90 -15.89
C ASP A 203 20.78 7.41 -15.65
N PRO A 204 20.15 8.24 -16.51
CA PRO A 204 19.95 9.66 -16.23
C PRO A 204 19.10 9.90 -14.98
N MET A 205 18.06 9.09 -14.77
CA MET A 205 17.19 9.18 -13.59
C MET A 205 17.98 8.84 -12.31
N ILE A 206 18.79 7.78 -12.33
CA ILE A 206 19.63 7.39 -11.18
C ILE A 206 20.62 8.51 -10.83
N ARG A 207 21.21 9.17 -11.84
CA ARG A 207 22.15 10.28 -11.60
C ARG A 207 21.51 11.48 -10.90
N GLN A 208 20.19 11.66 -11.01
CA GLN A 208 19.46 12.73 -10.32
C GLN A 208 19.10 12.35 -8.88
N ILE A 209 19.08 11.06 -8.52
CA ILE A 209 18.83 10.60 -7.17
C ILE A 209 20.10 10.82 -6.32
N PRO A 210 20.05 11.58 -5.22
CA PRO A 210 21.22 11.77 -4.35
C PRO A 210 21.86 10.49 -3.84
N LEU A 211 21.06 9.46 -3.52
CA LEU A 211 21.57 8.13 -3.12
C LEU A 211 22.12 7.29 -4.28
N ARG A 212 22.09 7.80 -5.53
CA ARG A 212 22.69 7.18 -6.73
C ARG A 212 22.23 5.75 -7.03
N ARG A 213 21.04 5.40 -6.61
CA ARG A 213 20.38 4.13 -6.93
C ARG A 213 18.87 4.28 -6.97
N LEU A 214 18.19 3.36 -7.63
CA LEU A 214 16.77 3.18 -7.46
C LEU A 214 16.47 2.62 -6.07
N GLY A 215 15.29 2.93 -5.53
CA GLY A 215 14.77 2.23 -4.36
C GLY A 215 14.49 0.76 -4.69
N GLN A 216 14.74 -0.12 -3.73
CA GLN A 216 14.32 -1.52 -3.82
C GLN A 216 12.96 -1.66 -3.15
N PRO A 217 12.09 -2.60 -3.58
CA PRO A 217 10.82 -2.86 -2.88
C PRO A 217 10.98 -3.08 -1.38
N VAL A 218 12.09 -3.68 -0.95
CA VAL A 218 12.41 -3.89 0.47
C VAL A 218 12.71 -2.59 1.22
N ASP A 219 13.27 -1.55 0.58
CA ASP A 219 13.48 -0.25 1.20
C ASP A 219 12.12 0.34 1.65
N ILE A 220 11.12 0.22 0.78
CA ILE A 220 9.76 0.68 1.04
C ILE A 220 9.08 -0.18 2.12
N ALA A 221 9.19 -1.51 1.99
CA ALA A 221 8.59 -2.45 2.92
C ALA A 221 9.12 -2.26 4.37
N ASN A 222 10.40 -1.93 4.54
CA ASN A 222 10.98 -1.65 5.86
C ASN A 222 10.33 -0.42 6.54
N ALA A 223 9.98 0.62 5.77
CA ALA A 223 9.26 1.78 6.30
C ALA A 223 7.82 1.38 6.75
N PHE A 224 7.15 0.53 5.99
CA PHE A 224 5.85 -0.02 6.39
C PHE A 224 5.94 -0.85 7.68
N VAL A 225 6.95 -1.69 7.83
CA VAL A 225 7.17 -2.46 9.07
C VAL A 225 7.37 -1.52 10.26
N PHE A 226 8.21 -0.50 10.12
CA PHE A 226 8.44 0.49 11.18
C PHE A 226 7.13 1.21 11.56
N LEU A 227 6.40 1.76 10.60
CA LEU A 227 5.16 2.48 10.86
C LEU A 227 4.04 1.57 11.39
N ALA A 228 4.05 0.28 11.08
CA ALA A 228 3.11 -0.70 11.60
C ALA A 228 3.40 -1.11 13.05
N SER A 229 4.65 -0.98 13.50
CA SER A 229 5.12 -1.47 14.80
C SER A 229 4.83 -0.49 15.95
N GLU A 230 5.04 -0.96 17.18
CA GLU A 230 4.97 -0.14 18.39
C GLU A 230 6.08 0.91 18.49
N GLU A 231 7.17 0.76 17.71
CA GLU A 231 8.23 1.78 17.60
C GLU A 231 7.69 3.11 17.04
N ALA A 232 6.58 3.05 16.28
CA ALA A 232 5.88 4.21 15.73
C ALA A 232 4.61 4.59 16.53
N SER A 233 4.50 4.20 17.79
CA SER A 233 3.28 4.39 18.61
C SER A 233 2.84 5.85 18.75
N TYR A 234 3.77 6.82 18.63
CA TYR A 234 3.44 8.26 18.69
C TYR A 234 3.50 8.94 17.32
N ILE A 235 3.48 8.15 16.22
CA ILE A 235 3.51 8.65 14.83
C ILE A 235 2.16 8.39 14.17
N THR A 236 1.44 9.47 13.85
CA THR A 236 0.20 9.45 13.08
C THR A 236 0.07 10.70 12.22
N GLY A 237 -0.53 10.59 11.03
CA GLY A 237 -0.71 11.68 10.06
C GLY A 237 0.54 12.01 9.25
N VAL A 238 1.62 11.22 9.31
CA VAL A 238 2.84 11.47 8.54
C VAL A 238 2.73 10.91 7.12
N ILE A 239 3.31 11.63 6.17
CA ILE A 239 3.61 11.15 4.82
C ILE A 239 5.13 10.99 4.75
N LEU A 240 5.61 9.77 4.98
CA LEU A 240 7.03 9.46 5.04
C LEU A 240 7.61 9.23 3.64
N SER A 241 8.44 10.13 3.18
CA SER A 241 9.19 9.95 1.92
C SER A 241 10.24 8.84 2.07
N VAL A 242 10.22 7.88 1.14
CA VAL A 242 11.24 6.84 0.99
C VAL A 242 11.67 6.84 -0.48
N ASP A 243 12.43 7.86 -0.86
CA ASP A 243 12.63 8.25 -2.24
C ASP A 243 14.12 8.52 -2.61
N GLY A 244 15.05 8.33 -1.65
CA GLY A 244 16.44 8.67 -1.87
C GLY A 244 16.68 10.14 -2.18
N MET A 245 15.69 10.99 -1.87
CA MET A 245 15.60 12.41 -2.23
C MET A 245 15.51 12.64 -3.75
N ALA A 246 14.91 11.70 -4.50
CA ALA A 246 14.56 11.86 -5.90
C ALA A 246 13.47 12.93 -6.04
N ARG A 247 13.87 14.15 -6.31
CA ARG A 247 13.00 15.28 -6.60
C ARG A 247 13.09 15.57 -8.08
N SER A 248 12.07 15.27 -8.84
CA SER A 248 11.99 15.60 -10.27
C SER A 248 11.09 16.80 -10.48
#